data_819ab57b3d8049748bf929fe67ba6ee7
#
_entry.id   819ab57b3d8049748bf929fe67ba6ee7
#
_cell.length_a   1.000
_cell.length_b   1.000
_cell.length_c   1.000
_cell.angle_alpha   90.00
_cell.angle_beta   90.00
_cell.angle_gamma   90.00
#
_symmetry.space_group_name_H-M   'P 1'
#
loop_
_entity.id
_entity.type
_entity.pdbx_description
1 polymer ?
#
loop_
_entity_poly.entity_id
_entity_poly.type
_entity_poly.pdbx_seq_one_letter_code
_entity_poly.pdbx_strand_id
1 'polypeptide(L)'
;MSFLFESTSNNPLTRFRRSFSRTLMLTNFIINQSAQKNLSTSLREKLSQMLMLATLAVSQTVFSIEVLDDEGSLVKLDESAQRIISLAPSLTELLYAAGAGDKLVGVVEYSDHPEAAKALPIIGRYDMLDMEKILQLQPDLVVAWQTGNPRASVNRLRELGLTVYIAEPKRLESIPSHIRRLATLAGTEKLAEKVIEEFETKLITLTENYRTKTPVRTFYQVWDRPLISAGGNELINDIIELCGGVNIFADIELLAPKVSVESVLIRNPQAIIASGMDIERPEWLDEWLKWEQLSAVNTSSLFFVPPELLQRHTPRALIGAKSMCEQLDQTRAKLVSN
;
A
#
# COMPACT_ATOMS: atom_id res chain seq x y z
N MET A 1 -10.36 -14.61 -44.75
CA MET A 1 -9.88 -13.23 -44.96
C MET A 1 -9.19 -12.82 -43.64
N SER A 2 -7.88 -13.09 -43.56
CA SER A 2 -7.06 -12.92 -42.35
C SER A 2 -6.45 -11.52 -42.37
N PHE A 3 -6.55 -10.79 -41.27
CA PHE A 3 -5.67 -9.64 -41.00
C PHE A 3 -4.97 -9.84 -39.67
N LEU A 4 -3.67 -10.12 -39.79
CA LEU A 4 -2.69 -10.06 -38.74
C LEU A 4 -2.36 -8.57 -38.46
N PHE A 5 -2.51 -8.14 -37.20
CA PHE A 5 -1.96 -6.87 -36.73
C PHE A 5 -0.69 -7.17 -35.93
N GLU A 6 0.46 -6.94 -36.53
CA GLU A 6 1.74 -6.84 -35.84
C GLU A 6 1.82 -5.49 -35.13
N SER A 7 1.85 -5.52 -33.82
CA SER A 7 2.13 -4.35 -32.96
C SER A 7 3.63 -4.19 -32.83
N THR A 8 4.23 -3.31 -33.62
CA THR A 8 5.62 -2.87 -33.45
C THR A 8 5.71 -1.85 -32.33
N SER A 9 6.24 -2.27 -31.19
CA SER A 9 6.63 -1.40 -30.08
C SER A 9 7.76 -0.44 -30.52
N ASN A 10 7.41 0.82 -30.76
CA ASN A 10 8.34 1.91 -31.11
C ASN A 10 8.77 2.65 -29.82
N ASN A 11 9.61 2.02 -29.01
CA ASN A 11 10.24 2.70 -27.89
C ASN A 11 11.60 3.29 -28.32
N PRO A 12 11.79 4.62 -28.32
CA PRO A 12 13.00 5.28 -28.80
C PRO A 12 14.27 4.86 -28.04
N LEU A 13 14.17 4.44 -26.78
CA LEU A 13 15.30 3.98 -25.97
C LEU A 13 15.87 2.63 -26.42
N THR A 14 15.05 1.73 -26.96
CA THR A 14 15.51 0.44 -27.48
C THR A 14 16.20 0.59 -28.84
N ARG A 15 15.85 1.58 -29.65
CA ARG A 15 16.54 1.90 -30.90
C ARG A 15 17.92 2.52 -30.66
N PHE A 16 18.07 3.37 -29.63
CA PHE A 16 19.36 3.99 -29.29
C PHE A 16 20.39 2.94 -28.83
N ARG A 17 19.94 1.96 -28.03
CA ARG A 17 20.81 0.88 -27.49
C ARG A 17 21.33 -0.07 -28.58
N ARG A 18 20.48 -0.41 -29.56
CA ARG A 18 20.90 -1.28 -30.68
C ARG A 18 21.79 -0.57 -31.68
N SER A 19 21.61 0.74 -31.91
CA SER A 19 22.44 1.55 -32.79
C SER A 19 23.84 1.75 -32.21
N PHE A 20 23.95 2.07 -30.91
CA PHE A 20 25.26 2.31 -30.26
C PHE A 20 26.14 1.04 -30.21
N SER A 21 25.54 -0.12 -29.93
CA SER A 21 26.26 -1.40 -29.90
C SER A 21 26.80 -1.80 -31.28
N ARG A 22 26.02 -1.60 -32.36
CA ARG A 22 26.46 -1.90 -33.74
C ARG A 22 27.53 -0.94 -34.23
N THR A 23 27.47 0.32 -33.91
CA THR A 23 28.46 1.33 -34.30
C THR A 23 29.80 1.08 -33.61
N LEU A 24 29.79 0.73 -32.30
CA LEU A 24 31.02 0.37 -31.58
C LEU A 24 31.68 -0.91 -32.12
N MET A 25 30.89 -1.94 -32.48
CA MET A 25 31.44 -3.17 -33.06
C MET A 25 32.05 -2.96 -34.47
N LEU A 26 31.40 -2.16 -35.30
CA LEU A 26 31.90 -1.86 -36.65
C LEU A 26 33.14 -0.95 -36.61
N THR A 27 33.22 0.02 -35.73
CA THR A 27 34.40 0.91 -35.56
C THR A 27 35.59 0.10 -35.05
N ASN A 28 35.41 -0.80 -34.09
CA ASN A 28 36.47 -1.68 -33.59
C ASN A 28 36.93 -2.68 -34.64
N PHE A 29 36.04 -3.15 -35.50
CA PHE A 29 36.41 -4.08 -36.59
C PHE A 29 37.25 -3.41 -37.69
N ILE A 30 36.91 -2.16 -38.06
CA ILE A 30 37.62 -1.39 -39.10
C ILE A 30 39.00 -0.88 -38.62
N ILE A 31 39.08 -0.42 -37.36
CA ILE A 31 40.35 0.03 -36.77
C ILE A 31 41.32 -1.14 -36.60
N ASN A 32 40.83 -2.34 -36.30
CA ASN A 32 41.66 -3.52 -36.10
C ASN A 32 42.24 -4.06 -37.41
N GLN A 33 41.59 -3.93 -38.55
CA GLN A 33 42.13 -4.42 -39.84
C GLN A 33 43.22 -3.52 -40.46
N SER A 34 43.16 -2.21 -40.29
CA SER A 34 44.14 -1.30 -40.85
C SER A 34 45.42 -1.13 -40.01
N ALA A 35 45.31 -1.27 -38.67
CA ALA A 35 46.44 -1.16 -37.75
C ALA A 35 47.28 -2.45 -37.65
N GLN A 36 46.75 -3.60 -38.09
CA GLN A 36 47.44 -4.91 -37.94
C GLN A 36 48.57 -5.17 -38.92
N LYS A 37 48.72 -4.41 -39.98
CA LYS A 37 49.73 -4.71 -41.02
C LYS A 37 51.18 -4.32 -40.70
N ASN A 38 51.43 -3.46 -39.71
CA ASN A 38 52.76 -2.90 -39.45
C ASN A 38 53.21 -2.94 -37.97
N LEU A 39 52.58 -3.65 -37.08
CA LEU A 39 53.02 -3.74 -35.69
C LEU A 39 53.74 -5.08 -35.40
N SER A 40 54.81 -5.00 -34.56
CA SER A 40 55.53 -6.20 -34.09
C SER A 40 54.60 -7.06 -33.21
N THR A 41 54.81 -8.38 -33.18
CA THR A 41 54.01 -9.36 -32.44
C THR A 41 53.81 -9.00 -30.97
N SER A 42 54.81 -8.47 -30.31
CA SER A 42 54.76 -8.07 -28.89
C SER A 42 53.85 -6.85 -28.64
N LEU A 43 53.76 -5.93 -29.61
CA LEU A 43 52.90 -4.78 -29.54
C LEU A 43 51.42 -5.15 -29.77
N ARG A 44 51.17 -6.16 -30.62
CA ARG A 44 49.83 -6.73 -30.84
C ARG A 44 49.26 -7.40 -29.59
N GLU A 45 50.11 -8.18 -28.89
CA GLU A 45 49.70 -8.82 -27.64
C GLU A 45 49.40 -7.80 -26.56
N LYS A 46 50.22 -6.77 -26.41
CA LYS A 46 49.99 -5.69 -25.44
C LYS A 46 48.72 -4.85 -25.76
N LEU A 47 48.47 -4.54 -27.04
CA LEU A 47 47.23 -3.85 -27.45
C LEU A 47 45.99 -4.74 -27.24
N SER A 48 46.11 -6.05 -27.53
CA SER A 48 45.01 -7.00 -27.27
C SER A 48 44.72 -7.15 -25.80
N GLN A 49 45.72 -7.21 -24.92
CA GLN A 49 45.58 -7.24 -23.48
C GLN A 49 45.01 -5.91 -22.93
N MET A 50 45.44 -4.78 -23.47
CA MET A 50 44.92 -3.47 -23.09
C MET A 50 43.45 -3.26 -23.54
N LEU A 51 43.09 -3.77 -24.73
CA LEU A 51 41.70 -3.73 -25.22
C LEU A 51 40.82 -4.69 -24.43
N MET A 52 41.34 -5.87 -24.03
CA MET A 52 40.63 -6.81 -23.17
C MET A 52 40.41 -6.27 -21.74
N LEU A 53 41.40 -5.56 -21.20
CA LEU A 53 41.28 -4.84 -19.91
C LEU A 53 40.33 -3.63 -20.01
N ALA A 54 40.31 -2.92 -21.15
CA ALA A 54 39.39 -1.79 -21.37
C ALA A 54 37.92 -2.24 -21.54
N THR A 55 37.69 -3.45 -22.09
CA THR A 55 36.33 -4.02 -22.18
C THR A 55 35.79 -4.53 -20.84
N LEU A 56 36.67 -4.85 -19.88
CA LEU A 56 36.28 -5.21 -18.49
C LEU A 56 35.94 -3.97 -17.62
N ALA A 57 36.35 -2.78 -18.07
CA ALA A 57 36.05 -1.51 -17.38
C ALA A 57 34.74 -0.84 -17.89
N VAL A 58 33.84 -1.59 -18.52
CA VAL A 58 32.46 -1.11 -18.71
C VAL A 58 31.84 -1.02 -17.33
N SER A 59 31.91 0.18 -16.75
CA SER A 59 31.20 0.53 -15.52
C SER A 59 29.76 0.09 -15.68
N GLN A 60 29.40 -0.97 -14.97
CA GLN A 60 27.98 -1.28 -14.75
C GLN A 60 27.41 -0.07 -14.02
N THR A 61 26.66 0.75 -14.73
CA THR A 61 25.79 1.71 -14.06
C THR A 61 24.81 0.89 -13.24
N VAL A 62 25.13 0.69 -11.99
CA VAL A 62 24.21 0.13 -11.00
C VAL A 62 23.09 1.17 -10.90
N PHE A 63 21.95 0.88 -11.51
CA PHE A 63 20.74 1.65 -11.30
C PHE A 63 20.23 1.26 -9.92
N SER A 64 20.60 2.04 -8.91
CA SER A 64 20.00 1.90 -7.60
C SER A 64 18.52 2.28 -7.66
N ILE A 65 17.70 1.48 -7.01
CA ILE A 65 16.29 1.79 -6.80
C ILE A 65 16.23 2.74 -5.61
N GLU A 66 15.61 3.90 -5.81
CA GLU A 66 15.50 4.93 -4.78
C GLU A 66 14.02 5.32 -4.59
N VAL A 67 13.51 5.19 -3.38
CA VAL A 67 12.12 5.52 -3.03
C VAL A 67 12.10 6.27 -1.71
N LEU A 68 11.38 7.40 -1.65
CA LEU A 68 11.12 8.10 -0.40
C LEU A 68 10.04 7.34 0.40
N ASP A 69 10.33 7.09 1.66
CA ASP A 69 9.36 6.56 2.62
C ASP A 69 8.49 7.66 3.25
N ASP A 70 7.55 7.29 4.11
CA ASP A 70 6.64 8.26 4.74
C ASP A 70 7.25 9.00 5.96
N GLU A 71 8.49 8.66 6.37
CA GLU A 71 9.31 9.48 7.25
C GLU A 71 10.16 10.52 6.48
N GLY A 72 10.10 10.50 5.12
CA GLY A 72 10.93 11.34 4.26
C GLY A 72 12.36 10.83 4.09
N SER A 73 12.63 9.58 4.48
CA SER A 73 13.93 8.93 4.32
C SER A 73 14.03 8.31 2.93
N LEU A 74 15.19 8.47 2.29
CA LEU A 74 15.47 7.86 1.00
C LEU A 74 15.93 6.41 1.20
N VAL A 75 15.08 5.45 0.86
CA VAL A 75 15.38 4.02 0.85
C VAL A 75 16.05 3.66 -0.45
N LYS A 76 17.22 3.04 -0.38
CA LYS A 76 18.05 2.66 -1.53
C LYS A 76 18.25 1.15 -1.55
N LEU A 77 18.08 0.55 -2.73
CA LEU A 77 18.38 -0.84 -3.01
C LEU A 77 19.24 -0.91 -4.28
N ASP A 78 20.29 -1.73 -4.26
CA ASP A 78 21.13 -1.96 -5.45
C ASP A 78 20.38 -2.77 -6.52
N GLU A 79 19.48 -3.64 -6.09
CA GLU A 79 18.59 -4.46 -6.92
C GLU A 79 17.18 -4.48 -6.30
N SER A 80 16.17 -4.88 -7.09
CA SER A 80 14.81 -5.04 -6.57
C SER A 80 14.74 -6.08 -5.45
N ALA A 81 14.02 -5.76 -4.38
CA ALA A 81 13.86 -6.64 -3.24
C ALA A 81 13.31 -8.02 -3.66
N GLN A 82 13.91 -9.08 -3.14
CA GLN A 82 13.53 -10.47 -3.39
C GLN A 82 13.08 -11.19 -2.11
N ARG A 83 13.41 -10.66 -0.94
CA ARG A 83 13.09 -11.24 0.36
C ARG A 83 12.52 -10.16 1.27
N ILE A 84 11.20 -10.01 1.23
CA ILE A 84 10.50 -8.92 1.91
C ILE A 84 9.84 -9.43 3.20
N ILE A 85 9.97 -8.69 4.28
CA ILE A 85 9.20 -8.88 5.52
C ILE A 85 8.18 -7.76 5.67
N SER A 86 6.94 -8.11 6.00
CA SER A 86 5.86 -7.17 6.31
C SER A 86 5.57 -7.13 7.80
N LEU A 87 5.59 -5.92 8.39
CA LEU A 87 5.37 -5.71 9.82
C LEU A 87 3.93 -5.28 10.19
N ALA A 88 2.99 -5.32 9.23
CA ALA A 88 1.57 -5.09 9.51
C ALA A 88 0.68 -5.87 8.53
N PRO A 89 -0.53 -6.31 8.94
CA PRO A 89 -1.47 -6.99 8.04
C PRO A 89 -1.85 -6.15 6.82
N SER A 90 -2.06 -4.85 6.98
CA SER A 90 -2.35 -3.93 5.88
C SER A 90 -1.19 -3.83 4.87
N LEU A 91 0.06 -3.83 5.35
CA LEU A 91 1.25 -3.80 4.50
C LEU A 91 1.43 -5.11 3.73
N THR A 92 1.05 -6.25 4.33
CA THR A 92 1.01 -7.53 3.64
C THR A 92 0.05 -7.45 2.44
N GLU A 93 -1.16 -6.95 2.64
CA GLU A 93 -2.14 -6.76 1.56
C GLU A 93 -1.63 -5.79 0.48
N LEU A 94 -0.98 -4.68 0.86
CA LEU A 94 -0.39 -3.72 -0.08
C LEU A 94 0.74 -4.34 -0.91
N LEU A 95 1.59 -5.19 -0.31
CA LEU A 95 2.65 -5.91 -1.01
C LEU A 95 2.09 -6.93 -2.01
N TYR A 96 1.01 -7.63 -1.66
CA TYR A 96 0.29 -8.47 -2.63
C TYR A 96 -0.32 -7.64 -3.76
N ALA A 97 -0.95 -6.50 -3.44
CA ALA A 97 -1.49 -5.58 -4.43
C ALA A 97 -0.40 -4.99 -5.36
N ALA A 98 0.79 -4.78 -4.82
CA ALA A 98 1.98 -4.37 -5.59
C ALA A 98 2.57 -5.49 -6.46
N GLY A 99 2.02 -6.72 -6.42
CA GLY A 99 2.56 -7.87 -7.15
C GLY A 99 3.82 -8.48 -6.53
N ALA A 100 4.11 -8.16 -5.27
CA ALA A 100 5.29 -8.61 -4.54
C ALA A 100 5.00 -9.79 -3.59
N GLY A 101 3.84 -10.44 -3.69
CA GLY A 101 3.42 -11.53 -2.80
C GLY A 101 4.41 -12.69 -2.76
N ASP A 102 4.93 -13.12 -3.90
CA ASP A 102 5.90 -14.23 -4.01
C ASP A 102 7.28 -13.90 -3.40
N LYS A 103 7.53 -12.64 -3.07
CA LYS A 103 8.76 -12.16 -2.46
C LYS A 103 8.64 -12.03 -0.94
N LEU A 104 7.45 -12.20 -0.38
CA LEU A 104 7.25 -12.20 1.06
C LEU A 104 7.85 -13.47 1.68
N VAL A 105 8.73 -13.29 2.66
CA VAL A 105 9.37 -14.37 3.41
C VAL A 105 8.94 -14.43 4.87
N GLY A 106 8.26 -13.40 5.37
CA GLY A 106 7.74 -13.35 6.73
C GLY A 106 6.72 -12.23 6.91
N VAL A 107 5.73 -12.49 7.76
CA VAL A 107 4.63 -11.56 8.07
C VAL A 107 4.32 -11.60 9.56
N VAL A 108 3.65 -10.57 10.08
CA VAL A 108 3.13 -10.56 11.45
C VAL A 108 1.81 -11.31 11.58
N GLU A 109 1.41 -11.63 12.80
CA GLU A 109 0.09 -12.19 13.13
C GLU A 109 -1.04 -11.37 12.46
N TYR A 110 -2.16 -12.02 12.15
CA TYR A 110 -3.32 -11.45 11.46
C TYR A 110 -3.07 -11.00 10.01
N SER A 111 -1.95 -11.37 9.40
CA SER A 111 -1.72 -11.23 7.97
C SER A 111 -2.42 -12.37 7.22
N ASP A 112 -3.74 -12.27 7.11
CA ASP A 112 -4.67 -13.34 6.70
C ASP A 112 -5.24 -13.16 5.28
N HIS A 113 -4.90 -12.06 4.63
CA HIS A 113 -5.35 -11.74 3.27
C HIS A 113 -4.18 -11.30 2.37
N PRO A 114 -4.15 -11.79 1.10
CA PRO A 114 -4.97 -12.86 0.53
C PRO A 114 -4.70 -14.22 1.22
N GLU A 115 -5.50 -15.25 0.90
CA GLU A 115 -5.37 -16.58 1.54
C GLU A 115 -3.93 -17.12 1.53
N ALA A 116 -3.17 -16.83 0.45
CA ALA A 116 -1.76 -17.22 0.33
C ALA A 116 -0.86 -16.66 1.45
N ALA A 117 -1.22 -15.53 2.06
CA ALA A 117 -0.44 -14.93 3.15
C ALA A 117 -0.43 -15.82 4.41
N LYS A 118 -1.46 -16.64 4.64
CA LYS A 118 -1.56 -17.54 5.79
C LYS A 118 -0.50 -18.65 5.82
N ALA A 119 0.10 -18.94 4.66
CA ALA A 119 1.17 -19.94 4.55
C ALA A 119 2.56 -19.38 4.92
N LEU A 120 2.69 -18.07 5.09
CA LEU A 120 3.98 -17.42 5.36
C LEU A 120 4.40 -17.57 6.83
N PRO A 121 5.71 -17.61 7.11
CA PRO A 121 6.24 -17.60 8.46
C PRO A 121 5.78 -16.38 9.27
N ILE A 122 5.19 -16.61 10.44
CA ILE A 122 4.82 -15.55 11.38
C ILE A 122 6.07 -15.11 12.16
N ILE A 123 6.40 -13.82 12.12
CA ILE A 123 7.59 -13.20 12.76
C ILE A 123 7.23 -12.39 14.02
N GLY A 124 6.12 -12.74 14.67
CA GLY A 124 5.59 -12.07 15.84
C GLY A 124 4.36 -11.21 15.56
N ARG A 125 4.03 -10.35 16.51
CA ARG A 125 2.95 -9.36 16.39
C ARG A 125 3.52 -8.03 15.91
N TYR A 126 2.66 -7.14 15.38
CA TYR A 126 3.06 -5.81 14.92
C TYR A 126 3.74 -4.95 16.02
N ASP A 127 3.40 -5.18 17.30
CA ASP A 127 3.93 -4.49 18.48
C ASP A 127 5.04 -5.27 19.19
N MET A 128 5.23 -6.55 18.88
CA MET A 128 6.25 -7.43 19.50
C MET A 128 6.85 -8.38 18.45
N LEU A 129 7.98 -7.95 17.88
CA LEU A 129 8.66 -8.64 16.77
C LEU A 129 9.68 -9.66 17.29
N ASP A 130 9.78 -10.81 16.63
CA ASP A 130 10.82 -11.81 16.80
C ASP A 130 12.04 -11.44 15.94
N MET A 131 12.99 -10.70 16.54
CA MET A 131 14.19 -10.21 15.86
C MET A 131 15.08 -11.34 15.34
N GLU A 132 15.16 -12.47 16.08
CA GLU A 132 15.97 -13.61 15.68
C GLU A 132 15.40 -14.26 14.42
N LYS A 133 14.10 -14.48 14.39
CA LYS A 133 13.41 -15.06 13.24
C LYS A 133 13.49 -14.13 12.02
N ILE A 134 13.37 -12.81 12.20
CA ILE A 134 13.57 -11.85 11.13
C ILE A 134 14.96 -11.99 10.52
N LEU A 135 16.01 -12.05 11.33
CA LEU A 135 17.39 -12.21 10.84
C LEU A 135 17.63 -13.56 10.16
N GLN A 136 17.04 -14.64 10.69
CA GLN A 136 17.13 -15.98 10.07
C GLN A 136 16.51 -16.02 8.66
N LEU A 137 15.48 -15.22 8.43
CA LEU A 137 14.83 -15.11 7.12
C LEU A 137 15.64 -14.29 6.12
N GLN A 138 16.73 -13.62 6.54
CA GLN A 138 17.64 -12.85 5.68
C GLN A 138 16.88 -11.92 4.70
N PRO A 139 16.06 -10.99 5.18
CA PRO A 139 15.35 -10.07 4.30
C PRO A 139 16.30 -9.04 3.70
N ASP A 140 16.05 -8.66 2.46
CA ASP A 140 16.68 -7.51 1.79
C ASP A 140 15.85 -6.22 1.97
N LEU A 141 14.56 -6.36 2.33
CA LEU A 141 13.67 -5.26 2.64
C LEU A 141 12.71 -5.62 3.78
N VAL A 142 12.56 -4.71 4.73
CA VAL A 142 11.51 -4.77 5.77
C VAL A 142 10.56 -3.59 5.56
N VAL A 143 9.26 -3.86 5.41
CA VAL A 143 8.22 -2.84 5.28
C VAL A 143 7.53 -2.69 6.63
N ALA A 144 7.64 -1.50 7.23
CA ALA A 144 7.16 -1.19 8.57
C ALA A 144 6.06 -0.12 8.54
N TRP A 145 5.18 -0.16 9.54
CA TRP A 145 4.07 0.75 9.72
C TRP A 145 4.44 1.85 10.74
N GLN A 146 4.40 3.11 10.30
CA GLN A 146 4.89 4.27 11.05
C GLN A 146 4.27 4.41 12.44
N THR A 147 2.94 4.39 12.52
CA THR A 147 2.21 4.61 13.77
C THR A 147 1.96 3.34 14.57
N GLY A 148 2.01 2.17 13.94
CA GLY A 148 1.67 0.90 14.56
C GLY A 148 2.86 0.11 15.10
N ASN A 149 4.01 0.15 14.44
CA ASN A 149 5.19 -0.55 14.93
C ASN A 149 5.95 0.28 15.98
N PRO A 150 6.40 -0.32 17.11
CA PRO A 150 7.18 0.39 18.09
C PRO A 150 8.46 0.97 17.47
N ARG A 151 8.68 2.26 17.63
CA ARG A 151 9.86 2.96 17.06
C ARG A 151 11.18 2.32 17.48
N ALA A 152 11.26 1.81 18.72
CA ALA A 152 12.43 1.10 19.20
C ALA A 152 12.72 -0.18 18.39
N SER A 153 11.68 -0.94 18.04
CA SER A 153 11.81 -2.15 17.21
C SER A 153 12.29 -1.81 15.80
N VAL A 154 11.71 -0.78 15.18
CA VAL A 154 12.11 -0.30 13.84
C VAL A 154 13.57 0.18 13.84
N ASN A 155 13.99 0.97 14.84
CA ASN A 155 15.38 1.41 14.97
C ASN A 155 16.33 0.23 15.16
N ARG A 156 15.91 -0.77 15.94
CA ARG A 156 16.71 -1.98 16.13
C ARG A 156 16.95 -2.76 14.85
N LEU A 157 15.95 -2.84 13.96
CA LEU A 157 16.13 -3.47 12.64
C LEU A 157 17.17 -2.71 11.80
N ARG A 158 17.13 -1.37 11.81
CA ARG A 158 18.11 -0.52 11.12
C ARG A 158 19.53 -0.70 11.69
N GLU A 159 19.68 -0.74 13.02
CA GLU A 159 20.96 -1.01 13.71
C GLU A 159 21.55 -2.39 13.34
N LEU A 160 20.69 -3.37 13.06
CA LEU A 160 21.09 -4.70 12.60
C LEU A 160 21.46 -4.75 11.11
N GLY A 161 21.45 -3.59 10.42
CA GLY A 161 21.86 -3.45 9.03
C GLY A 161 20.76 -3.79 8.02
N LEU A 162 19.50 -3.92 8.46
CA LEU A 162 18.38 -4.20 7.55
C LEU A 162 17.87 -2.91 6.91
N THR A 163 17.55 -2.98 5.61
CA THR A 163 16.87 -1.90 4.91
C THR A 163 15.39 -1.86 5.33
N VAL A 164 14.96 -0.73 5.89
CA VAL A 164 13.59 -0.56 6.37
C VAL A 164 12.91 0.57 5.59
N TYR A 165 11.77 0.26 4.98
CA TYR A 165 10.87 1.21 4.33
C TYR A 165 9.67 1.45 5.25
N ILE A 166 9.38 2.71 5.57
CA ILE A 166 8.24 3.10 6.42
C ILE A 166 7.05 3.48 5.54
N ALA A 167 5.90 2.87 5.81
CA ALA A 167 4.64 3.20 5.14
C ALA A 167 3.59 3.68 6.14
N GLU A 168 2.86 4.73 5.75
CA GLU A 168 1.74 5.29 6.51
C GLU A 168 0.67 5.83 5.54
N PRO A 169 -0.09 4.97 4.85
CA PRO A 169 -1.22 5.45 4.07
C PRO A 169 -2.28 6.03 5.00
N LYS A 170 -2.68 7.30 4.77
CA LYS A 170 -3.63 8.02 5.65
C LYS A 170 -5.00 8.21 5.01
N ARG A 171 -5.07 8.21 3.69
CA ARG A 171 -6.27 8.51 2.90
C ARG A 171 -6.45 7.49 1.77
N LEU A 172 -7.69 7.36 1.29
CA LEU A 172 -7.98 6.48 0.15
C LEU A 172 -7.12 6.84 -1.07
N GLU A 173 -6.96 8.13 -1.39
CA GLU A 173 -6.17 8.58 -2.53
C GLU A 173 -4.67 8.28 -2.40
N SER A 174 -4.17 8.03 -1.19
CA SER A 174 -2.77 7.69 -0.98
C SER A 174 -2.45 6.21 -1.25
N ILE A 175 -3.43 5.31 -1.23
CA ILE A 175 -3.23 3.86 -1.41
C ILE A 175 -2.55 3.53 -2.74
N PRO A 176 -2.95 4.09 -3.90
CA PRO A 176 -2.26 3.85 -5.18
C PRO A 176 -0.78 4.22 -5.15
N SER A 177 -0.43 5.35 -4.50
CA SER A 177 0.97 5.78 -4.41
C SER A 177 1.82 4.82 -3.58
N HIS A 178 1.26 4.23 -2.51
CA HIS A 178 1.94 3.20 -1.71
C HIS A 178 2.15 1.92 -2.50
N ILE A 179 1.15 1.48 -3.26
CA ILE A 179 1.28 0.31 -4.15
C ILE A 179 2.38 0.56 -5.19
N ARG A 180 2.43 1.75 -5.83
CA ARG A 180 3.50 2.10 -6.80
C ARG A 180 4.88 2.06 -6.16
N ARG A 181 5.07 2.68 -4.98
CA ARG A 181 6.36 2.72 -4.28
C ARG A 181 6.83 1.31 -3.88
N LEU A 182 5.94 0.48 -3.35
CA LEU A 182 6.24 -0.92 -3.02
C LEU A 182 6.55 -1.75 -4.26
N ALA A 183 5.82 -1.53 -5.36
CA ALA A 183 6.10 -2.18 -6.64
C ALA A 183 7.47 -1.79 -7.21
N THR A 184 7.87 -0.52 -7.10
CA THR A 184 9.19 -0.05 -7.51
C THR A 184 10.29 -0.73 -6.68
N LEU A 185 10.15 -0.79 -5.35
CA LEU A 185 11.09 -1.49 -4.48
C LEU A 185 11.19 -2.99 -4.82
N ALA A 186 10.08 -3.59 -5.21
CA ALA A 186 10.02 -5.01 -5.56
C ALA A 186 10.30 -5.32 -7.05
N GLY A 187 10.35 -4.30 -7.95
CA GLY A 187 10.51 -4.50 -9.40
C GLY A 187 9.28 -5.16 -10.05
N THR A 188 8.08 -4.84 -9.57
CA THR A 188 6.81 -5.47 -9.97
C THR A 188 5.80 -4.46 -10.54
N GLU A 189 6.24 -3.30 -11.04
CA GLU A 189 5.41 -2.16 -11.46
C GLU A 189 4.32 -2.58 -12.46
N LYS A 190 4.66 -3.46 -13.40
CA LYS A 190 3.69 -3.94 -14.42
C LYS A 190 2.54 -4.73 -13.81
N LEU A 191 2.78 -5.45 -12.71
CA LEU A 191 1.75 -6.23 -12.01
C LEU A 191 0.85 -5.30 -11.19
N ALA A 192 1.43 -4.27 -10.59
CA ALA A 192 0.72 -3.29 -9.77
C ALA A 192 -0.21 -2.39 -10.59
N GLU A 193 0.15 -2.07 -11.84
CA GLU A 193 -0.54 -1.05 -12.65
C GLU A 193 -2.03 -1.35 -12.80
N LYS A 194 -2.38 -2.59 -13.10
CA LYS A 194 -3.78 -3.01 -13.22
C LYS A 194 -4.57 -2.83 -11.92
N VAL A 195 -3.98 -3.19 -10.79
CA VAL A 195 -4.63 -3.05 -9.46
C VAL A 195 -4.85 -1.57 -9.13
N ILE A 196 -3.88 -0.73 -9.49
CA ILE A 196 -3.93 0.72 -9.29
C ILE A 196 -5.06 1.33 -10.14
N GLU A 197 -5.11 1.04 -11.43
CA GLU A 197 -6.15 1.53 -12.34
C GLU A 197 -7.56 1.11 -11.90
N GLU A 198 -7.71 -0.16 -11.49
CA GLU A 198 -8.99 -0.66 -10.97
C GLU A 198 -9.39 0.05 -9.68
N PHE A 199 -8.45 0.32 -8.79
CA PHE A 199 -8.70 1.04 -7.53
C PHE A 199 -9.12 2.49 -7.82
N GLU A 200 -8.34 3.22 -8.62
CA GLU A 200 -8.60 4.63 -8.98
C GLU A 200 -9.97 4.77 -9.66
N THR A 201 -10.31 3.87 -10.59
CA THR A 201 -11.62 3.87 -11.26
C THR A 201 -12.78 3.66 -10.27
N LYS A 202 -12.63 2.71 -9.35
CA LYS A 202 -13.66 2.44 -8.32
C LYS A 202 -13.80 3.61 -7.36
N LEU A 203 -12.68 4.23 -6.95
CA LEU A 203 -12.67 5.39 -6.06
C LEU A 203 -13.41 6.58 -6.70
N ILE A 204 -13.10 6.89 -7.98
CA ILE A 204 -13.78 7.94 -8.74
C ILE A 204 -15.29 7.66 -8.80
N THR A 205 -15.67 6.44 -9.17
CA THR A 205 -17.08 6.04 -9.28
C THR A 205 -17.84 6.20 -7.96
N LEU A 206 -17.24 5.79 -6.85
CA LEU A 206 -17.85 5.97 -5.52
C LEU A 206 -17.96 7.45 -5.16
N THR A 207 -16.93 8.24 -5.42
CA THR A 207 -16.91 9.68 -5.14
C THR A 207 -18.02 10.42 -5.90
N GLU A 208 -18.15 10.15 -7.20
CA GLU A 208 -19.18 10.76 -8.05
C GLU A 208 -20.60 10.39 -7.61
N ASN A 209 -20.80 9.16 -7.18
CA ASN A 209 -22.11 8.65 -6.78
C ASN A 209 -22.59 9.13 -5.42
N TYR A 210 -21.67 9.43 -4.49
CA TYR A 210 -22.04 9.59 -3.08
C TYR A 210 -21.63 10.91 -2.43
N ARG A 211 -20.51 11.51 -2.80
CA ARG A 211 -19.91 12.65 -2.08
C ARG A 211 -20.81 13.88 -1.96
N THR A 212 -21.67 14.12 -2.94
CA THR A 212 -22.56 15.29 -3.01
C THR A 212 -23.97 15.02 -2.49
N LYS A 213 -24.25 13.82 -1.97
CA LYS A 213 -25.55 13.47 -1.41
C LYS A 213 -25.82 14.23 -0.10
N THR A 214 -27.10 14.31 0.27
CA THR A 214 -27.51 14.94 1.53
C THR A 214 -26.68 14.40 2.69
N PRO A 215 -26.03 15.27 3.49
CA PRO A 215 -25.17 14.85 4.56
C PRO A 215 -25.89 14.02 5.65
N VAL A 216 -25.24 12.95 6.11
CA VAL A 216 -25.71 12.11 7.20
C VAL A 216 -24.72 12.20 8.36
N ARG A 217 -25.15 12.72 9.53
CA ARG A 217 -24.32 12.70 10.75
C ARG A 217 -24.08 11.27 11.18
N THR A 218 -22.82 10.84 11.12
CA THR A 218 -22.41 9.46 11.30
C THR A 218 -21.53 9.32 12.53
N PHE A 219 -21.88 8.42 13.41
CA PHE A 219 -21.02 7.94 14.48
C PHE A 219 -20.38 6.63 14.04
N TYR A 220 -19.06 6.60 14.00
CA TYR A 220 -18.32 5.35 13.80
C TYR A 220 -17.81 4.84 15.14
N GLN A 221 -18.15 3.60 15.47
CA GLN A 221 -17.76 2.95 16.73
C GLN A 221 -16.78 1.82 16.46
N VAL A 222 -15.53 2.01 16.93
CA VAL A 222 -14.47 1.00 16.86
C VAL A 222 -14.63 -0.03 17.97
N TRP A 223 -14.89 0.43 19.20
CA TRP A 223 -14.97 -0.40 20.41
C TRP A 223 -15.97 0.16 21.41
N ASP A 224 -16.44 -0.69 22.37
CA ASP A 224 -17.46 -0.33 23.34
C ASP A 224 -16.91 0.06 24.73
N ARG A 225 -15.86 -0.59 25.21
CA ARG A 225 -15.30 -0.40 26.57
C ARG A 225 -13.77 -0.41 26.58
N PRO A 226 -13.13 0.76 26.57
CA PRO A 226 -13.73 2.09 26.51
C PRO A 226 -14.36 2.36 25.13
N LEU A 227 -15.39 3.25 25.10
CA LEU A 227 -16.00 3.67 23.85
C LEU A 227 -14.97 4.42 22.98
N ILE A 228 -14.64 3.86 21.83
CA ILE A 228 -13.63 4.39 20.90
C ILE A 228 -14.30 4.71 19.57
N SER A 229 -13.97 5.88 19.01
CA SER A 229 -14.42 6.35 17.70
C SER A 229 -13.24 6.58 16.75
N ALA A 230 -13.51 7.06 15.55
CA ALA A 230 -12.52 7.57 14.61
C ALA A 230 -12.52 9.12 14.64
N GLY A 231 -11.32 9.72 14.66
CA GLY A 231 -11.14 11.17 14.56
C GLY A 231 -11.12 11.66 13.12
N GLY A 232 -10.84 12.97 12.93
CA GLY A 232 -10.87 13.62 11.62
C GLY A 232 -9.70 13.27 10.69
N ASN A 233 -8.55 12.86 11.24
CA ASN A 233 -7.34 12.59 10.46
C ASN A 233 -7.12 11.10 10.19
N GLU A 234 -8.18 10.35 9.95
CA GLU A 234 -8.17 8.91 9.83
C GLU A 234 -8.92 8.45 8.56
N LEU A 235 -8.51 7.29 7.97
CA LEU A 235 -9.11 6.70 6.77
C LEU A 235 -10.64 6.59 6.86
N ILE A 236 -11.16 6.27 8.05
CA ILE A 236 -12.59 6.09 8.26
C ILE A 236 -13.33 7.41 8.07
N ASN A 237 -12.74 8.54 8.52
CA ASN A 237 -13.32 9.86 8.28
C ASN A 237 -13.37 10.15 6.77
N ASP A 238 -12.30 9.82 6.03
CA ASP A 238 -12.23 9.96 4.59
C ASP A 238 -13.33 9.16 3.87
N ILE A 239 -13.58 7.93 4.34
CA ILE A 239 -14.65 7.07 3.81
C ILE A 239 -16.04 7.65 4.15
N ILE A 240 -16.25 8.14 5.35
CA ILE A 240 -17.52 8.78 5.74
C ILE A 240 -17.80 9.98 4.83
N GLU A 241 -16.80 10.85 4.61
CA GLU A 241 -16.93 12.02 3.73
C GLU A 241 -17.16 11.62 2.26
N LEU A 242 -16.46 10.59 1.76
CA LEU A 242 -16.69 10.04 0.43
C LEU A 242 -18.15 9.61 0.25
N CYS A 243 -18.74 8.99 1.27
CA CYS A 243 -20.13 8.56 1.25
C CYS A 243 -21.15 9.70 1.47
N GLY A 244 -20.71 10.97 1.50
CA GLY A 244 -21.56 12.14 1.82
C GLY A 244 -22.04 12.12 3.28
N GLY A 245 -21.29 11.50 4.19
CA GLY A 245 -21.50 11.55 5.61
C GLY A 245 -20.72 12.68 6.28
N VAL A 246 -21.05 12.95 7.54
CA VAL A 246 -20.30 13.86 8.42
C VAL A 246 -19.98 13.08 9.69
N ASN A 247 -18.70 12.81 9.91
CA ASN A 247 -18.24 12.18 11.13
C ASN A 247 -18.50 13.12 12.30
N ILE A 248 -19.29 12.69 13.29
CA ILE A 248 -19.63 13.54 14.44
C ILE A 248 -18.44 13.86 15.34
N PHE A 249 -17.29 13.17 15.17
CA PHE A 249 -16.04 13.40 15.89
C PHE A 249 -14.89 13.85 14.97
N ALA A 250 -15.19 14.40 13.78
CA ALA A 250 -14.17 14.92 12.86
C ALA A 250 -13.35 16.09 13.44
N ASP A 251 -13.86 16.76 14.47
CA ASP A 251 -13.20 17.83 15.21
C ASP A 251 -12.07 17.35 16.14
N ILE A 252 -11.91 16.04 16.32
CA ILE A 252 -10.86 15.44 17.15
C ILE A 252 -9.71 14.98 16.28
N GLU A 253 -8.49 15.48 16.55
CA GLU A 253 -7.28 15.16 15.75
C GLU A 253 -6.72 13.75 16.04
N LEU A 254 -7.02 13.17 17.22
CA LEU A 254 -6.60 11.81 17.57
C LEU A 254 -7.21 10.80 16.61
N LEU A 255 -6.40 9.82 16.16
CA LEU A 255 -6.87 8.77 15.24
C LEU A 255 -8.01 7.94 15.85
N ALA A 256 -7.84 7.50 17.10
CA ALA A 256 -8.80 6.66 17.81
C ALA A 256 -9.18 7.30 19.18
N PRO A 257 -10.00 8.36 19.19
CA PRO A 257 -10.39 9.03 20.43
C PRO A 257 -11.30 8.19 21.30
N LYS A 258 -11.05 8.21 22.62
CA LYS A 258 -12.02 7.76 23.61
C LYS A 258 -13.08 8.83 23.76
N VAL A 259 -14.34 8.44 23.62
CA VAL A 259 -15.50 9.34 23.70
C VAL A 259 -16.45 8.85 24.78
N SER A 260 -17.37 9.71 25.22
CA SER A 260 -18.42 9.31 26.18
C SER A 260 -19.76 9.10 25.48
N VAL A 261 -20.62 8.30 26.07
CA VAL A 261 -22.00 8.10 25.61
C VAL A 261 -22.77 9.45 25.55
N GLU A 262 -22.57 10.29 26.54
CA GLU A 262 -23.19 11.63 26.60
C GLU A 262 -22.78 12.49 25.41
N SER A 263 -21.50 12.43 25.00
CA SER A 263 -21.03 13.19 23.83
C SER A 263 -21.67 12.70 22.53
N VAL A 264 -21.94 11.40 22.40
CA VAL A 264 -22.68 10.85 21.27
C VAL A 264 -24.13 11.28 21.28
N LEU A 265 -24.78 11.25 22.46
CA LEU A 265 -26.19 11.70 22.63
C LEU A 265 -26.36 13.17 22.25
N ILE A 266 -25.44 14.05 22.71
CA ILE A 266 -25.47 15.48 22.39
C ILE A 266 -25.28 15.72 20.90
N ARG A 267 -24.37 15.00 20.26
CA ARG A 267 -24.09 15.13 18.82
C ARG A 267 -25.14 14.46 17.93
N ASN A 268 -26.01 13.65 18.51
CA ASN A 268 -27.21 13.02 17.94
C ASN A 268 -26.97 12.49 16.49
N PRO A 269 -26.18 11.41 16.29
CA PRO A 269 -25.96 10.86 14.98
C PRO A 269 -27.23 10.32 14.33
N GLN A 270 -27.31 10.39 13.01
CA GLN A 270 -28.39 9.84 12.19
C GLN A 270 -28.10 8.39 11.76
N ALA A 271 -26.83 8.00 11.77
CA ALA A 271 -26.38 6.63 11.57
C ALA A 271 -25.28 6.27 12.58
N ILE A 272 -25.31 5.05 13.08
CA ILE A 272 -24.24 4.45 13.88
C ILE A 272 -23.69 3.28 13.07
N ILE A 273 -22.38 3.31 12.79
CA ILE A 273 -21.69 2.25 12.09
C ILE A 273 -20.65 1.66 13.03
N ALA A 274 -20.85 0.40 13.40
CA ALA A 274 -19.90 -0.36 14.20
C ALA A 274 -18.93 -1.12 13.31
N SER A 275 -17.70 -1.31 13.76
CA SER A 275 -16.75 -2.22 13.12
C SER A 275 -16.31 -3.31 14.09
N GLY A 276 -15.91 -2.96 15.31
CA GLY A 276 -15.44 -3.95 16.28
C GLY A 276 -14.04 -4.46 15.97
N MET A 277 -13.74 -5.66 16.48
CA MET A 277 -12.44 -6.35 16.33
C MET A 277 -12.59 -7.68 15.59
N ASP A 278 -13.82 -8.11 15.29
CA ASP A 278 -14.13 -9.38 14.67
C ASP A 278 -14.95 -9.19 13.38
N ILE A 279 -15.02 -10.23 12.56
CA ILE A 279 -15.80 -10.25 11.31
C ILE A 279 -17.32 -10.31 11.57
N GLU A 280 -17.74 -10.66 12.78
CA GLU A 280 -19.14 -10.72 13.17
C GLU A 280 -19.64 -9.39 13.74
N ARG A 281 -20.91 -9.10 13.46
CA ARG A 281 -21.57 -7.92 14.03
C ARG A 281 -21.59 -8.01 15.56
N PRO A 282 -21.02 -7.01 16.27
CA PRO A 282 -20.91 -7.07 17.71
C PRO A 282 -22.27 -6.84 18.39
N GLU A 283 -22.57 -7.65 19.40
CA GLU A 283 -23.80 -7.53 20.18
C GLU A 283 -23.93 -6.19 20.91
N TRP A 284 -22.80 -5.60 21.32
CA TRP A 284 -22.81 -4.30 22.02
C TRP A 284 -23.35 -3.14 21.15
N LEU A 285 -23.47 -3.31 19.83
CA LEU A 285 -24.12 -2.31 18.98
C LEU A 285 -25.59 -2.12 19.37
N ASP A 286 -26.26 -3.16 19.83
CA ASP A 286 -27.66 -3.11 20.24
C ASP A 286 -27.85 -2.38 21.58
N GLU A 287 -26.79 -2.11 22.33
CA GLU A 287 -26.89 -1.27 23.54
C GLU A 287 -27.34 0.16 23.23
N TRP A 288 -27.22 0.63 21.99
CA TRP A 288 -27.74 1.93 21.58
C TRP A 288 -29.28 1.97 21.53
N LEU A 289 -29.97 0.85 21.37
CA LEU A 289 -31.44 0.78 21.30
C LEU A 289 -32.15 1.35 22.54
N LYS A 290 -31.47 1.35 23.70
CA LYS A 290 -32.00 1.96 24.93
C LYS A 290 -32.14 3.50 24.87
N TRP A 291 -31.50 4.13 23.87
CA TRP A 291 -31.50 5.58 23.68
C TRP A 291 -32.46 5.97 22.55
N GLU A 292 -33.77 5.78 22.77
CA GLU A 292 -34.83 6.03 21.79
C GLU A 292 -34.80 7.45 21.19
N GLN A 293 -34.27 8.44 21.94
CA GLN A 293 -34.14 9.83 21.46
C GLN A 293 -33.09 10.02 20.36
N LEU A 294 -32.20 9.05 20.11
CA LEU A 294 -31.22 9.14 19.05
C LEU A 294 -31.88 9.01 17.68
N SER A 295 -31.51 9.89 16.75
CA SER A 295 -31.99 9.85 15.38
C SER A 295 -31.67 8.50 14.70
N ALA A 296 -30.46 7.94 14.95
CA ALA A 296 -30.06 6.65 14.43
C ALA A 296 -30.92 5.48 14.90
N VAL A 297 -31.41 5.54 16.16
CA VAL A 297 -32.30 4.52 16.72
C VAL A 297 -33.68 4.64 16.10
N ASN A 298 -34.25 5.88 16.07
CA ASN A 298 -35.57 6.16 15.50
C ASN A 298 -35.69 5.73 14.04
N THR A 299 -34.60 5.84 13.28
CA THR A 299 -34.55 5.42 11.84
C THR A 299 -34.04 4.01 11.65
N SER A 300 -33.79 3.23 12.73
CA SER A 300 -33.18 1.89 12.66
C SER A 300 -31.93 1.89 11.78
N SER A 301 -31.03 2.86 12.02
CA SER A 301 -29.79 3.09 11.26
C SER A 301 -28.56 2.71 12.09
N LEU A 302 -28.59 1.47 12.64
CA LEU A 302 -27.46 0.84 13.31
C LEU A 302 -26.89 -0.24 12.38
N PHE A 303 -25.68 -0.01 11.91
CA PHE A 303 -25.04 -0.83 10.88
C PHE A 303 -23.71 -1.40 11.35
N PHE A 304 -23.24 -2.38 10.60
CA PHE A 304 -21.94 -3.00 10.81
C PHE A 304 -21.19 -3.13 9.49
N VAL A 305 -19.88 -2.89 9.54
CA VAL A 305 -18.94 -3.19 8.45
C VAL A 305 -17.73 -3.87 9.06
N PRO A 306 -17.28 -5.04 8.55
CA PRO A 306 -16.14 -5.76 9.09
C PRO A 306 -14.87 -4.89 9.17
N PRO A 307 -14.08 -5.01 10.27
CA PRO A 307 -12.93 -4.14 10.52
C PRO A 307 -11.84 -4.23 9.45
N GLU A 308 -11.61 -5.41 8.88
CA GLU A 308 -10.62 -5.61 7.83
C GLU A 308 -10.93 -4.84 6.53
N LEU A 309 -12.18 -4.38 6.36
CA LEU A 309 -12.61 -3.59 5.21
C LEU A 309 -12.57 -2.08 5.45
N LEU A 310 -12.44 -1.61 6.69
CA LEU A 310 -12.43 -0.18 7.02
C LEU A 310 -11.18 0.27 7.78
N GLN A 311 -10.56 -0.62 8.58
CA GLN A 311 -9.42 -0.28 9.43
C GLN A 311 -8.07 -0.62 8.79
N ARG A 312 -8.05 -1.29 7.63
CA ARG A 312 -6.85 -1.58 6.85
C ARG A 312 -6.77 -0.68 5.63
N HIS A 313 -5.70 0.08 5.52
CA HIS A 313 -5.43 0.99 4.39
C HIS A 313 -4.99 0.22 3.14
N THR A 314 -5.91 -0.54 2.55
CA THR A 314 -5.65 -1.47 1.43
C THR A 314 -6.70 -1.29 0.34
N PRO A 315 -6.54 -1.88 -0.85
CA PRO A 315 -7.57 -1.84 -1.88
C PRO A 315 -8.95 -2.33 -1.43
N ARG A 316 -9.02 -3.19 -0.40
CA ARG A 316 -10.28 -3.68 0.17
C ARG A 316 -11.07 -2.59 0.90
N ALA A 317 -10.44 -1.48 1.28
CA ALA A 317 -11.13 -0.34 1.88
C ALA A 317 -12.25 0.20 0.98
N LEU A 318 -12.16 0.06 -0.35
CA LEU A 318 -13.26 0.44 -1.24
C LEU A 318 -14.48 -0.50 -1.16
N ILE A 319 -14.29 -1.73 -0.74
CA ILE A 319 -15.42 -2.67 -0.49
C ILE A 319 -16.17 -2.20 0.76
N GLY A 320 -15.43 -1.88 1.83
CA GLY A 320 -15.99 -1.30 3.05
C GLY A 320 -16.65 0.05 2.81
N ALA A 321 -16.00 0.93 2.03
CA ALA A 321 -16.55 2.22 1.63
C ALA A 321 -17.88 2.07 0.89
N LYS A 322 -17.95 1.17 -0.09
CA LYS A 322 -19.20 0.91 -0.81
C LYS A 322 -20.31 0.46 0.14
N SER A 323 -20.04 -0.48 1.04
CA SER A 323 -20.99 -0.95 2.04
C SER A 323 -21.48 0.20 2.93
N MET A 324 -20.57 1.04 3.43
CA MET A 324 -20.90 2.22 4.25
C MET A 324 -21.76 3.21 3.45
N CYS A 325 -21.40 3.51 2.20
CA CYS A 325 -22.18 4.42 1.35
C CYS A 325 -23.63 3.94 1.14
N GLU A 326 -23.82 2.63 0.90
CA GLU A 326 -25.14 2.01 0.76
C GLU A 326 -25.96 2.09 2.08
N GLN A 327 -25.30 1.91 3.23
CA GLN A 327 -25.92 2.05 4.54
C GLN A 327 -26.35 3.50 4.84
N LEU A 328 -25.52 4.48 4.48
CA LEU A 328 -25.89 5.90 4.58
C LEU A 328 -27.03 6.28 3.62
N ASP A 329 -27.12 5.65 2.45
CA ASP A 329 -28.27 5.83 1.54
C ASP A 329 -29.57 5.27 2.13
N GLN A 330 -29.52 4.11 2.80
CA GLN A 330 -30.66 3.60 3.54
C GLN A 330 -31.13 4.58 4.63
N THR A 331 -30.15 5.19 5.33
CA THR A 331 -30.47 6.22 6.34
C THR A 331 -31.13 7.43 5.69
N ARG A 332 -30.63 7.94 4.56
CA ARG A 332 -31.24 9.07 3.81
C ARG A 332 -32.69 8.79 3.45
N ALA A 333 -32.96 7.61 2.90
CA ALA A 333 -34.31 7.21 2.52
C ALA A 333 -35.28 7.23 3.72
N LYS A 334 -34.85 6.76 4.90
CA LYS A 334 -35.66 6.74 6.11
C LYS A 334 -35.88 8.14 6.69
N LEU A 335 -34.85 9.03 6.58
CA LEU A 335 -34.99 10.42 7.05
C LEU A 335 -35.97 11.26 6.21
N VAL A 336 -36.21 10.88 4.95
CA VAL A 336 -37.22 11.56 4.10
C VAL A 336 -38.64 11.04 4.37
N SER A 337 -38.76 9.81 4.87
CA SER A 337 -40.03 9.11 5.09
C SER A 337 -40.66 9.44 6.45
N ASN A 338 -39.87 10.02 7.38
CA ASN A 338 -40.29 10.45 8.72
C ASN A 338 -40.47 11.98 8.78
#